data_ebf509b5493ba7e5849b0eb923c4811f
#
_entry.id   ebf509b5493ba7e5849b0eb923c4811f
#
_cell.length_a   1.000
_cell.length_b   1.000
_cell.length_c   1.000
_cell.angle_alpha   90.00
_cell.angle_beta   90.00
_cell.angle_gamma   90.00
#
_symmetry.space_group_name_H-M   'P 1'
#
loop_
_entity.id
_entity.type
_entity.pdbx_description
1 polymer ?
#
loop_
_entity_poly.entity_id
_entity_poly.type
_entity_poly.pdbx_seq_one_letter_code
_entity_poly.pdbx_strand_id
1 'polypeptide(L)'
;GDISLRSRDQAYSKSNFENIPVRANADGTRIYVKDVAEVRDGFVDQLFLNRFRGQPTTSLKITTEGRDDIIDAVNEARRVVSEYRDLPEGLELASWLDGSVNIRDRLSLLGRNGLIGVLLVLVSLMVFLNLRLAFWVAIGIPVSLAGALTFFPVPGLDLSINVISAFGFLIVLGVVVDDAIVIGESIYSEKEKDEHSDEGDGPIRTTVRGVSKVVTPATFGVITTIAAFLPLTQVSGRMGNVFGQIATAVILCLIFSLIESKLILPSHLAHLNVHKKPNNPLTKAWARFQKGVANRLNWLIT
;
A
#
# COMPACT_ATOMS: atom_id res chain seq x y z
N GLY A 1 21.78 23.10 17.25
CA GLY A 1 21.97 21.85 16.55
C GLY A 1 23.20 21.16 17.09
N ASP A 2 23.06 19.90 17.50
CA ASP A 2 24.15 19.10 18.04
C ASP A 2 25.10 18.71 16.90
N ILE A 3 26.37 19.07 17.05
CA ILE A 3 27.42 18.68 16.11
C ILE A 3 28.00 17.35 16.60
N SER A 4 27.69 16.25 15.89
CA SER A 4 28.29 14.96 16.16
C SER A 4 29.63 14.82 15.42
N LEU A 5 30.73 14.74 16.16
CA LEU A 5 32.04 14.42 15.63
C LEU A 5 32.17 12.90 15.49
N ARG A 6 32.34 12.38 14.25
CA ARG A 6 32.68 10.98 13.99
C ARG A 6 34.15 10.87 13.57
N SER A 7 34.95 10.15 14.35
CA SER A 7 36.26 9.68 13.92
C SER A 7 36.10 8.49 12.96
N ARG A 8 36.86 8.49 11.85
CA ARG A 8 36.84 7.39 10.86
C ARG A 8 37.79 6.24 11.21
N ASP A 9 38.71 6.46 12.14
CA ASP A 9 39.71 5.44 12.56
C ASP A 9 39.24 4.72 13.83
N GLN A 10 38.26 3.84 13.67
CA GLN A 10 37.84 2.97 14.75
C GLN A 10 38.66 1.67 14.69
N ALA A 11 39.25 1.27 15.82
CA ALA A 11 39.94 0.00 15.95
C ALA A 11 38.92 -1.15 16.02
N TYR A 12 39.05 -2.16 15.14
CA TYR A 12 38.15 -3.32 15.07
C TYR A 12 38.85 -4.66 15.34
N SER A 13 40.19 -4.70 15.33
CA SER A 13 40.95 -5.92 15.55
C SER A 13 41.91 -5.77 16.72
N LYS A 14 42.34 -6.89 17.30
CA LYS A 14 43.35 -6.93 18.36
C LYS A 14 44.59 -6.08 18.00
N SER A 15 45.12 -6.26 16.79
CA SER A 15 46.31 -5.53 16.34
C SER A 15 46.09 -4.01 16.22
N ASN A 16 44.86 -3.59 15.88
CA ASN A 16 44.53 -2.17 15.83
C ASN A 16 44.48 -1.56 17.23
N PHE A 17 43.93 -2.28 18.22
CA PHE A 17 43.92 -1.84 19.61
C PHE A 17 45.31 -1.83 20.24
N GLU A 18 46.14 -2.84 19.98
CA GLU A 18 47.52 -2.94 20.43
C GLU A 18 48.38 -1.76 20.00
N ASN A 19 48.14 -1.21 18.84
CA ASN A 19 48.91 -0.12 18.26
C ASN A 19 48.33 1.29 18.49
N ILE A 20 47.35 1.43 19.37
CA ILE A 20 46.86 2.75 19.83
C ILE A 20 47.92 3.39 20.72
N PRO A 21 48.45 4.59 20.39
CA PRO A 21 49.38 5.29 21.24
C PRO A 21 48.67 5.85 22.47
N VAL A 22 49.11 5.39 23.64
CA VAL A 22 48.59 5.87 24.94
C VAL A 22 49.28 7.15 25.38
N ARG A 23 50.58 7.29 25.06
CA ARG A 23 51.40 8.46 25.40
C ARG A 23 52.45 8.69 24.34
N ALA A 24 52.63 9.95 23.98
CA ALA A 24 53.77 10.42 23.19
C ALA A 24 54.65 11.30 24.09
N ASN A 25 55.94 10.97 24.17
CA ASN A 25 56.91 11.75 24.92
C ASN A 25 57.54 12.86 24.06
N ALA A 26 58.14 13.86 24.71
CA ALA A 26 58.74 15.00 24.00
C ALA A 26 59.99 14.59 23.17
N ASP A 27 60.59 13.46 23.41
CA ASP A 27 61.71 12.84 22.70
C ASP A 27 61.26 12.04 21.44
N GLY A 28 59.99 12.01 21.15
CA GLY A 28 59.38 11.28 20.04
C GLY A 28 59.07 9.81 20.27
N THR A 29 59.38 9.28 21.45
CA THR A 29 58.99 7.92 21.83
C THR A 29 57.50 7.83 22.13
N ARG A 30 56.88 6.72 21.69
CA ARG A 30 55.44 6.46 21.91
C ARG A 30 55.26 5.18 22.70
N ILE A 31 54.40 5.24 23.69
CA ILE A 31 53.97 4.09 24.47
C ILE A 31 52.63 3.64 23.86
N TYR A 32 52.50 2.39 23.45
CA TYR A 32 51.31 1.80 22.86
C TYR A 32 50.53 1.00 23.91
N VAL A 33 49.26 0.68 23.59
CA VAL A 33 48.41 -0.15 24.46
C VAL A 33 49.10 -1.50 24.81
N LYS A 34 49.74 -2.13 23.79
CA LYS A 34 50.50 -3.40 23.99
C LYS A 34 51.64 -3.33 24.98
N ASP A 35 52.17 -2.13 25.26
CA ASP A 35 53.26 -1.94 26.16
C ASP A 35 52.80 -1.82 27.63
N VAL A 36 51.53 -1.56 27.86
CA VAL A 36 50.95 -1.30 29.22
C VAL A 36 49.80 -2.23 29.54
N ALA A 37 49.21 -2.93 28.56
CA ALA A 37 48.07 -3.80 28.74
C ALA A 37 48.10 -5.00 27.77
N GLU A 38 47.49 -6.10 28.19
CA GLU A 38 47.22 -7.25 27.34
C GLU A 38 45.87 -7.07 26.63
N VAL A 39 45.89 -7.02 25.29
CA VAL A 39 44.64 -6.96 24.52
C VAL A 39 44.18 -8.39 24.21
N ARG A 40 42.99 -8.73 24.68
CA ARG A 40 42.36 -10.02 24.39
C ARG A 40 41.18 -9.78 23.47
N ASP A 41 41.16 -10.45 22.34
CA ASP A 41 40.02 -10.51 21.44
C ASP A 41 39.16 -11.69 21.87
N GLY A 42 37.93 -11.41 22.30
CA GLY A 42 37.03 -12.42 22.85
C GLY A 42 35.62 -11.89 23.02
N PHE A 43 34.72 -12.78 23.31
CA PHE A 43 33.32 -12.41 23.58
C PHE A 43 33.22 -11.90 25.04
N VAL A 44 32.33 -10.92 25.21
CA VAL A 44 31.97 -10.44 26.56
C VAL A 44 31.34 -11.60 27.35
N ASP A 45 31.86 -11.91 28.52
CA ASP A 45 31.28 -12.91 29.39
C ASP A 45 29.89 -12.46 29.87
N GLN A 46 28.86 -12.86 29.11
CA GLN A 46 27.47 -12.65 29.48
C GLN A 46 26.86 -13.97 29.93
N LEU A 47 26.30 -13.97 31.14
CA LEU A 47 25.54 -15.10 31.71
C LEU A 47 24.16 -15.26 31.03
N PHE A 48 24.12 -15.29 29.68
CA PHE A 48 22.92 -15.62 28.94
C PHE A 48 22.89 -17.11 28.65
N LEU A 49 22.08 -17.84 29.39
CA LEU A 49 21.75 -19.22 29.13
C LEU A 49 20.57 -19.26 28.15
N ASN A 50 20.86 -19.35 26.87
CA ASN A 50 19.84 -19.60 25.85
C ASN A 50 19.59 -21.11 25.73
N ARG A 51 18.32 -21.50 25.81
CA ARG A 51 17.91 -22.90 25.59
C ARG A 51 16.76 -22.92 24.55
N PHE A 52 16.86 -23.84 23.60
CA PHE A 52 15.79 -24.14 22.66
C PHE A 52 15.39 -25.59 22.84
N ARG A 53 14.10 -25.85 23.10
CA ARG A 53 13.58 -27.19 23.43
C ARG A 53 14.35 -27.90 24.56
N GLY A 54 14.82 -27.13 25.56
CA GLY A 54 15.56 -27.65 26.69
C GLY A 54 17.07 -27.86 26.47
N GLN A 55 17.54 -27.77 25.21
CA GLN A 55 18.96 -27.90 24.87
C GLN A 55 19.68 -26.55 24.87
N PRO A 56 20.96 -26.48 25.29
CA PRO A 56 21.75 -25.26 25.14
C PRO A 56 21.79 -24.84 23.67
N THR A 57 21.63 -23.54 23.40
CA THR A 57 21.60 -23.04 22.04
C THR A 57 22.30 -21.71 21.88
N THR A 58 22.83 -21.46 20.68
CA THR A 58 23.26 -20.16 20.22
C THR A 58 22.29 -19.70 19.13
N SER A 59 21.76 -18.50 19.24
CA SER A 59 20.81 -17.94 18.28
C SER A 59 21.46 -16.88 17.40
N LEU A 60 21.26 -17.01 16.09
CA LEU A 60 21.55 -15.98 15.09
C LEU A 60 20.25 -15.25 14.74
N LYS A 61 20.23 -13.94 14.97
CA LYS A 61 19.11 -13.09 14.56
C LYS A 61 19.44 -12.42 13.23
N ILE A 62 18.66 -12.72 12.21
CA ILE A 62 18.71 -12.05 10.91
C ILE A 62 17.74 -10.87 10.95
N THR A 63 18.23 -9.68 10.65
CA THR A 63 17.43 -8.45 10.58
C THR A 63 17.65 -7.80 9.22
N THR A 64 16.59 -7.24 8.65
CA THR A 64 16.67 -6.44 7.44
C THR A 64 16.75 -4.96 7.79
N GLU A 65 17.48 -4.19 7.00
CA GLU A 65 17.59 -2.73 7.12
C GLU A 65 17.10 -2.05 5.83
N GLY A 66 16.43 -0.92 6.01
CA GLY A 66 16.01 -0.07 4.90
C GLY A 66 14.89 -0.66 4.04
N ARG A 67 15.17 -0.90 2.75
CA ARG A 67 14.21 -1.37 1.75
C ARG A 67 14.21 -2.89 1.53
N ASP A 68 15.00 -3.62 2.29
CA ASP A 68 15.11 -5.07 2.11
C ASP A 68 13.80 -5.77 2.48
N ASP A 69 13.39 -6.72 1.64
CA ASP A 69 12.17 -7.49 1.88
C ASP A 69 12.44 -8.60 2.90
N ILE A 70 11.71 -8.56 4.01
CA ILE A 70 11.78 -9.58 5.06
C ILE A 70 11.46 -10.98 4.51
N ILE A 71 10.55 -11.06 3.52
CA ILE A 71 10.15 -12.34 2.92
C ILE A 71 11.32 -12.95 2.15
N ASP A 72 12.04 -12.13 1.38
CA ASP A 72 13.21 -12.54 0.61
C ASP A 72 14.36 -12.93 1.54
N ALA A 73 14.62 -12.15 2.59
CA ALA A 73 15.63 -12.46 3.59
C ALA A 73 15.35 -13.80 4.31
N VAL A 74 14.09 -14.06 4.66
CA VAL A 74 13.70 -15.34 5.27
C VAL A 74 13.80 -16.50 4.29
N ASN A 75 13.42 -16.32 3.02
CA ASN A 75 13.56 -17.35 1.99
C ASN A 75 15.03 -17.71 1.78
N GLU A 76 15.91 -16.70 1.73
CA GLU A 76 17.36 -16.93 1.60
C GLU A 76 17.93 -17.62 2.84
N ALA A 77 17.54 -17.20 4.05
CA ALA A 77 17.94 -17.87 5.28
C ALA A 77 17.51 -19.34 5.31
N ARG A 78 16.28 -19.64 4.89
CA ARG A 78 15.80 -21.02 4.78
C ARG A 78 16.58 -21.83 3.74
N ARG A 79 16.95 -21.21 2.61
CA ARG A 79 17.79 -21.84 1.59
C ARG A 79 19.13 -22.24 2.17
N VAL A 80 19.82 -21.31 2.83
CA VAL A 80 21.10 -21.57 3.49
C VAL A 80 20.97 -22.67 4.54
N VAL A 81 19.95 -22.62 5.41
CA VAL A 81 19.70 -23.68 6.42
C VAL A 81 19.48 -25.03 5.77
N SER A 82 18.80 -25.11 4.61
CA SER A 82 18.54 -26.36 3.91
C SER A 82 19.79 -26.94 3.19
N GLU A 83 20.71 -26.07 2.79
CA GLU A 83 21.98 -26.46 2.15
C GLU A 83 23.02 -26.95 3.16
N TYR A 84 23.00 -26.44 4.39
CA TYR A 84 23.89 -26.85 5.47
C TYR A 84 23.44 -28.19 6.08
N ARG A 85 23.77 -29.30 5.42
CA ARG A 85 23.41 -30.66 5.90
C ARG A 85 24.54 -31.38 6.64
N ASP A 86 25.79 -30.97 6.42
CA ASP A 86 26.97 -31.54 7.07
C ASP A 86 27.31 -30.76 8.34
N LEU A 87 26.48 -30.94 9.38
CA LEU A 87 26.76 -30.39 10.70
C LEU A 87 27.63 -31.36 11.50
N PRO A 88 28.56 -30.86 12.36
CA PRO A 88 29.26 -31.71 13.33
C PRO A 88 28.30 -32.49 14.21
N GLU A 89 28.73 -33.71 14.64
CA GLU A 89 27.92 -34.54 15.53
C GLU A 89 27.50 -33.75 16.81
N GLY A 90 26.21 -33.78 17.12
CA GLY A 90 25.63 -33.11 18.28
C GLY A 90 25.16 -31.68 18.04
N LEU A 91 25.29 -31.14 16.80
CA LEU A 91 24.73 -29.85 16.42
C LEU A 91 23.46 -30.03 15.58
N GLU A 92 22.42 -29.31 15.93
CA GLU A 92 21.18 -29.23 15.17
C GLU A 92 20.89 -27.77 14.80
N LEU A 93 20.58 -27.51 13.54
CA LEU A 93 20.20 -26.19 13.05
C LEU A 93 18.69 -26.11 12.94
N ALA A 94 18.08 -25.22 13.71
CA ALA A 94 16.63 -25.02 13.72
C ALA A 94 16.28 -23.55 13.46
N SER A 95 15.34 -23.30 12.57
CA SER A 95 14.76 -21.95 12.39
C SER A 95 13.54 -21.77 13.30
N TRP A 96 13.48 -20.64 13.97
CA TRP A 96 12.37 -20.27 14.83
C TRP A 96 12.11 -18.77 14.77
N LEU A 97 10.94 -18.31 15.23
CA LEU A 97 10.51 -16.89 15.13
C LEU A 97 10.56 -16.33 13.70
N ASP A 98 9.96 -17.07 12.77
CA ASP A 98 9.81 -16.62 11.40
C ASP A 98 8.79 -15.47 11.29
N GLY A 99 9.31 -14.24 11.18
CA GLY A 99 8.49 -13.03 11.04
C GLY A 99 7.72 -12.95 9.72
N SER A 100 8.17 -13.68 8.66
CA SER A 100 7.52 -13.65 7.35
C SER A 100 6.13 -14.28 7.35
N VAL A 101 5.86 -15.23 8.24
CA VAL A 101 4.55 -15.90 8.36
C VAL A 101 3.49 -14.86 8.72
N ASN A 102 3.73 -14.08 9.76
CA ASN A 102 2.79 -13.03 10.19
C ASN A 102 2.55 -11.99 9.09
N ILE A 103 3.58 -11.64 8.32
CA ILE A 103 3.47 -10.65 7.23
C ILE A 103 2.65 -11.24 6.08
N ARG A 104 2.94 -12.46 5.66
CA ARG A 104 2.19 -13.14 4.59
C ARG A 104 0.72 -13.32 4.97
N ASP A 105 0.44 -13.74 6.19
CA ASP A 105 -0.94 -13.92 6.68
C ASP A 105 -1.69 -12.59 6.67
N ARG A 106 -1.06 -11.50 7.14
CA ARG A 106 -1.67 -10.17 7.11
C ARG A 106 -1.89 -9.65 5.69
N LEU A 107 -0.92 -9.81 4.79
CA LEU A 107 -1.07 -9.42 3.39
C LEU A 107 -2.17 -10.24 2.69
N SER A 108 -2.24 -11.53 2.96
CA SER A 108 -3.30 -12.39 2.40
C SER A 108 -4.69 -12.00 2.91
N LEU A 109 -4.82 -11.71 4.21
CA LEU A 109 -6.06 -11.19 4.80
C LEU A 109 -6.47 -9.85 4.19
N LEU A 110 -5.53 -8.92 4.02
CA LEU A 110 -5.78 -7.63 3.39
C LEU A 110 -6.20 -7.78 1.93
N GLY A 111 -5.52 -8.62 1.17
CA GLY A 111 -5.87 -8.91 -0.21
C GLY A 111 -7.27 -9.54 -0.34
N ARG A 112 -7.58 -10.51 0.53
CA ARG A 112 -8.91 -11.13 0.58
C ARG A 112 -10.00 -10.15 0.98
N ASN A 113 -9.76 -9.34 2.01
CA ASN A 113 -10.73 -8.33 2.47
C ASN A 113 -10.91 -7.23 1.40
N GLY A 114 -9.83 -6.81 0.74
CA GLY A 114 -9.88 -5.88 -0.39
C GLY A 114 -10.72 -6.44 -1.53
N LEU A 115 -10.51 -7.70 -1.91
CA LEU A 115 -11.30 -8.36 -2.96
C LEU A 115 -12.78 -8.45 -2.57
N ILE A 116 -13.08 -8.85 -1.33
CA ILE A 116 -14.46 -8.90 -0.83
C ILE A 116 -15.08 -7.49 -0.85
N GLY A 117 -14.33 -6.46 -0.42
CA GLY A 117 -14.77 -5.06 -0.47
C GLY A 117 -15.12 -4.61 -1.90
N VAL A 118 -14.25 -4.88 -2.86
CA VAL A 118 -14.50 -4.59 -4.29
C VAL A 118 -15.74 -5.34 -4.80
N LEU A 119 -15.88 -6.61 -4.46
CA LEU A 119 -17.07 -7.40 -4.85
C LEU A 119 -18.35 -6.84 -4.24
N LEU A 120 -18.34 -6.45 -2.97
CA LEU A 120 -19.51 -5.84 -2.31
C LEU A 120 -19.88 -4.51 -2.96
N VAL A 121 -18.89 -3.67 -3.25
CA VAL A 121 -19.11 -2.41 -3.98
C VAL A 121 -19.67 -2.70 -5.37
N LEU A 122 -19.11 -3.65 -6.11
CA LEU A 122 -19.61 -4.04 -7.42
C LEU A 122 -21.07 -4.51 -7.36
N VAL A 123 -21.41 -5.36 -6.39
CA VAL A 123 -22.79 -5.83 -6.19
C VAL A 123 -23.72 -4.67 -5.85
N SER A 124 -23.30 -3.76 -4.96
CA SER A 124 -24.07 -2.55 -4.63
C SER A 124 -24.30 -1.67 -5.86
N LEU A 125 -23.24 -1.42 -6.64
CA LEU A 125 -23.35 -0.67 -7.89
C LEU A 125 -24.30 -1.32 -8.90
N MET A 126 -24.23 -2.64 -9.02
CA MET A 126 -25.15 -3.37 -9.90
C MET A 126 -26.62 -3.23 -9.46
N VAL A 127 -26.88 -3.12 -8.15
CA VAL A 127 -28.26 -2.94 -7.62
C VAL A 127 -28.82 -1.59 -8.04
N PHE A 128 -28.04 -0.53 -7.98
CA PHE A 128 -28.51 0.85 -8.19
C PHE A 128 -28.25 1.37 -9.61
N LEU A 129 -27.19 0.92 -10.27
CA LEU A 129 -26.78 1.39 -11.59
C LEU A 129 -27.01 0.32 -12.67
N ASN A 130 -26.96 0.78 -13.93
CA ASN A 130 -26.93 -0.13 -15.07
C ASN A 130 -25.66 -1.01 -15.03
N LEU A 131 -25.82 -2.29 -15.31
CA LEU A 131 -24.73 -3.28 -15.28
C LEU A 131 -23.48 -2.85 -16.07
N ARG A 132 -23.66 -2.17 -17.21
CA ARG A 132 -22.54 -1.67 -18.02
C ARG A 132 -21.82 -0.52 -17.35
N LEU A 133 -22.56 0.40 -16.74
CA LEU A 133 -21.99 1.52 -16.00
C LEU A 133 -21.25 1.00 -14.76
N ALA A 134 -21.88 0.10 -14.00
CA ALA A 134 -21.26 -0.53 -12.84
C ALA A 134 -19.94 -1.24 -13.16
N PHE A 135 -19.88 -1.91 -14.33
CA PHE A 135 -18.65 -2.57 -14.80
C PHE A 135 -17.51 -1.58 -15.07
N TRP A 136 -17.79 -0.46 -15.77
CA TRP A 136 -16.77 0.54 -16.06
C TRP A 136 -16.30 1.29 -14.82
N VAL A 137 -17.20 1.65 -13.93
CA VAL A 137 -16.86 2.25 -12.63
C VAL A 137 -16.02 1.29 -11.80
N ALA A 138 -16.35 0.00 -11.80
CA ALA A 138 -15.59 -1.01 -11.06
C ALA A 138 -14.16 -1.22 -11.60
N ILE A 139 -13.97 -1.07 -12.94
CA ILE A 139 -12.62 -1.11 -13.54
C ILE A 139 -11.80 0.13 -13.14
N GLY A 140 -12.42 1.26 -12.90
CA GLY A 140 -11.74 2.47 -12.43
C GLY A 140 -11.00 2.28 -11.11
N ILE A 141 -11.50 1.40 -10.22
CA ILE A 141 -10.86 1.12 -8.93
C ILE A 141 -9.43 0.57 -9.12
N PRO A 142 -9.22 -0.58 -9.78
CA PRO A 142 -7.88 -1.11 -9.98
C PRO A 142 -6.99 -0.18 -10.81
N VAL A 143 -7.55 0.61 -11.72
CA VAL A 143 -6.79 1.61 -12.49
C VAL A 143 -6.25 2.71 -11.59
N SER A 144 -7.07 3.26 -10.70
CA SER A 144 -6.66 4.29 -9.75
C SER A 144 -5.62 3.76 -8.74
N LEU A 145 -5.80 2.54 -8.24
CA LEU A 145 -4.84 1.88 -7.35
C LEU A 145 -3.52 1.59 -8.06
N ALA A 146 -3.56 1.05 -9.27
CA ALA A 146 -2.35 0.78 -10.07
C ALA A 146 -1.60 2.08 -10.40
N GLY A 147 -2.33 3.15 -10.75
CA GLY A 147 -1.75 4.47 -10.96
C GLY A 147 -1.01 4.97 -9.71
N ALA A 148 -1.60 4.86 -8.53
CA ALA A 148 -0.96 5.23 -7.29
C ALA A 148 0.31 4.40 -7.00
N LEU A 149 0.27 3.09 -7.26
CA LEU A 149 1.40 2.19 -7.07
C LEU A 149 2.61 2.53 -7.94
N THR A 150 2.41 3.11 -9.13
CA THR A 150 3.53 3.53 -10.01
C THR A 150 4.41 4.61 -9.37
N PHE A 151 3.88 5.35 -8.40
CA PHE A 151 4.60 6.41 -7.69
C PHE A 151 5.31 5.94 -6.42
N PHE A 152 5.08 4.71 -5.97
CA PHE A 152 5.72 4.17 -4.76
C PHE A 152 7.25 4.15 -4.83
N PRO A 153 7.89 3.77 -5.96
CA PRO A 153 9.35 3.76 -6.05
C PRO A 153 9.98 5.15 -6.24
N VAL A 154 9.19 6.24 -6.30
CA VAL A 154 9.73 7.59 -6.51
C VAL A 154 10.54 8.03 -5.30
N PRO A 155 11.81 8.45 -5.48
CA PRO A 155 12.64 8.95 -4.38
C PRO A 155 11.99 10.14 -3.67
N GLY A 156 11.98 10.09 -2.35
CA GLY A 156 11.40 11.15 -1.49
C GLY A 156 9.96 10.90 -1.03
N LEU A 157 9.25 9.92 -1.60
CA LEU A 157 7.94 9.50 -1.08
C LEU A 157 8.07 8.39 -0.02
N ASP A 158 9.20 7.66 -0.01
CA ASP A 158 9.55 6.58 0.95
C ASP A 158 8.42 5.58 1.20
N LEU A 159 7.64 5.29 0.15
CA LEU A 159 6.53 4.37 0.19
C LEU A 159 6.98 2.95 -0.18
N SER A 160 6.49 1.98 0.57
CA SER A 160 6.63 0.56 0.26
C SER A 160 5.28 -0.14 0.31
N ILE A 161 5.15 -1.25 -0.43
CA ILE A 161 3.96 -2.10 -0.34
C ILE A 161 4.07 -2.89 0.96
N ASN A 162 3.33 -2.45 1.97
CA ASN A 162 3.30 -3.06 3.29
C ASN A 162 1.88 -3.03 3.87
N VAL A 163 1.71 -3.56 5.08
CA VAL A 163 0.40 -3.60 5.76
C VAL A 163 -0.18 -2.20 5.97
N ILE A 164 0.66 -1.19 6.20
CA ILE A 164 0.23 0.19 6.48
C ILE A 164 -0.29 0.85 5.19
N SER A 165 0.46 0.75 4.09
CA SER A 165 0.03 1.28 2.79
C SER A 165 -1.20 0.54 2.25
N ALA A 166 -1.29 -0.78 2.45
CA ALA A 166 -2.47 -1.57 2.11
C ALA A 166 -3.71 -1.14 2.90
N PHE A 167 -3.55 -0.73 4.16
CA PHE A 167 -4.64 -0.15 4.93
C PHE A 167 -5.11 1.20 4.35
N GLY A 168 -4.18 2.04 3.88
CA GLY A 168 -4.50 3.26 3.13
C GLY A 168 -5.36 2.98 1.89
N PHE A 169 -5.02 1.95 1.12
CA PHE A 169 -5.81 1.51 -0.04
C PHE A 169 -7.23 1.06 0.35
N LEU A 170 -7.39 0.36 1.47
CA LEU A 170 -8.72 -0.03 1.94
C LEU A 170 -9.58 1.17 2.34
N ILE A 171 -8.99 2.17 3.00
CA ILE A 171 -9.70 3.40 3.39
C ILE A 171 -10.19 4.15 2.14
N VAL A 172 -9.33 4.30 1.14
CA VAL A 172 -9.64 5.12 -0.03
C VAL A 172 -10.59 4.44 -1.01
N LEU A 173 -10.74 3.11 -0.92
CA LEU A 173 -11.56 2.33 -1.85
C LEU A 173 -12.99 2.88 -1.98
N GLY A 174 -13.63 3.25 -0.86
CA GLY A 174 -14.97 3.84 -0.87
C GLY A 174 -15.03 5.20 -1.53
N VAL A 175 -14.06 6.07 -1.23
CA VAL A 175 -14.02 7.45 -1.74
C VAL A 175 -13.75 7.49 -3.26
N VAL A 176 -12.86 6.61 -3.74
CA VAL A 176 -12.55 6.49 -5.19
C VAL A 176 -13.77 6.12 -6.01
N VAL A 177 -14.63 5.24 -5.45
CA VAL A 177 -15.83 4.78 -6.13
C VAL A 177 -16.90 5.87 -6.22
N ASP A 178 -17.06 6.66 -5.16
CA ASP A 178 -18.12 7.68 -5.07
C ASP A 178 -17.99 8.72 -6.19
N ASP A 179 -16.78 9.20 -6.49
CA ASP A 179 -16.53 10.18 -7.55
C ASP A 179 -16.88 9.62 -8.95
N ALA A 180 -16.46 8.38 -9.21
CA ALA A 180 -16.74 7.69 -10.46
C ALA A 180 -18.25 7.41 -10.65
N ILE A 181 -18.98 7.11 -9.57
CA ILE A 181 -20.43 6.90 -9.60
C ILE A 181 -21.14 8.19 -10.02
N VAL A 182 -20.84 9.31 -9.36
CA VAL A 182 -21.49 10.61 -9.62
C VAL A 182 -21.31 11.04 -11.08
N ILE A 183 -20.09 10.93 -11.61
CA ILE A 183 -19.78 11.26 -13.00
C ILE A 183 -20.47 10.28 -13.96
N GLY A 184 -20.38 8.99 -13.68
CA GLY A 184 -20.98 7.96 -14.52
C GLY A 184 -22.50 8.05 -14.60
N GLU A 185 -23.16 8.31 -13.47
CA GLU A 185 -24.61 8.48 -13.42
C GLU A 185 -25.06 9.74 -14.17
N SER A 186 -24.34 10.84 -14.02
CA SER A 186 -24.64 12.08 -14.75
C SER A 186 -24.51 11.89 -16.25
N ILE A 187 -23.48 11.20 -16.73
CA ILE A 187 -23.32 10.87 -18.16
C ILE A 187 -24.48 9.98 -18.63
N TYR A 188 -24.81 8.97 -17.85
CA TYR A 188 -25.88 8.04 -18.21
C TYR A 188 -27.24 8.75 -18.30
N SER A 189 -27.56 9.60 -17.31
CA SER A 189 -28.80 10.38 -17.28
C SER A 189 -28.91 11.34 -18.48
N GLU A 190 -27.80 11.97 -18.91
CA GLU A 190 -27.81 12.83 -20.09
C GLU A 190 -28.00 12.04 -21.39
N LYS A 191 -27.40 10.85 -21.50
CA LYS A 191 -27.60 9.97 -22.67
C LYS A 191 -29.05 9.48 -22.77
N GLU A 192 -29.69 9.17 -21.66
CA GLU A 192 -31.08 8.75 -21.63
C GLU A 192 -32.03 9.89 -22.08
N LYS A 193 -31.71 11.14 -21.67
CA LYS A 193 -32.47 12.32 -22.13
C LYS A 193 -32.27 12.61 -23.61
N ASP A 194 -31.05 12.48 -24.11
CA ASP A 194 -30.71 12.72 -25.52
C ASP A 194 -31.44 11.73 -26.47
N GLU A 195 -31.64 10.48 -25.96
CA GLU A 195 -32.41 9.46 -26.69
C GLU A 195 -33.89 9.85 -26.94
N HIS A 196 -34.44 10.71 -26.09
CA HIS A 196 -35.84 11.15 -26.19
C HIS A 196 -35.98 12.49 -26.91
N SER A 197 -34.89 13.07 -27.40
CA SER A 197 -34.89 14.33 -28.17
C SER A 197 -34.80 14.05 -29.68
N ASP A 198 -35.63 14.74 -30.45
CA ASP A 198 -35.65 14.59 -31.94
C ASP A 198 -34.36 15.08 -32.63
N GLU A 199 -33.55 15.91 -31.98
CA GLU A 199 -32.24 16.38 -32.38
C GLU A 199 -31.15 15.93 -31.38
N GLY A 200 -30.67 14.71 -31.51
CA GLY A 200 -29.59 14.20 -30.66
C GLY A 200 -28.24 14.87 -30.93
N ASP A 201 -27.59 15.37 -29.87
CA ASP A 201 -26.28 16.05 -29.96
C ASP A 201 -25.09 15.12 -30.28
N GLY A 202 -25.34 13.83 -30.35
CA GLY A 202 -24.34 12.80 -30.57
C GLY A 202 -23.58 12.38 -29.28
N PRO A 203 -23.00 11.15 -29.28
CA PRO A 203 -22.56 10.47 -28.07
C PRO A 203 -21.45 11.19 -27.29
N ILE A 204 -20.57 11.92 -27.98
CA ILE A 204 -19.47 12.64 -27.36
C ILE A 204 -19.98 13.92 -26.67
N ARG A 205 -20.82 14.72 -27.36
CA ARG A 205 -21.38 15.97 -26.78
C ARG A 205 -22.23 15.67 -25.55
N THR A 206 -23.05 14.65 -25.61
CA THR A 206 -23.89 14.21 -24.48
C THR A 206 -23.04 13.77 -23.29
N THR A 207 -21.96 13.05 -23.57
CA THR A 207 -21.02 12.67 -22.51
C THR A 207 -20.35 13.89 -21.87
N VAL A 208 -19.83 14.82 -22.68
CA VAL A 208 -19.22 16.08 -22.16
C VAL A 208 -20.24 16.89 -21.35
N ARG A 209 -21.49 16.96 -21.79
CA ARG A 209 -22.55 17.64 -21.05
C ARG A 209 -22.80 16.99 -19.69
N GLY A 210 -22.86 15.65 -19.64
CA GLY A 210 -23.00 14.91 -18.39
C GLY A 210 -21.84 15.19 -17.41
N VAL A 211 -20.61 15.12 -17.89
CA VAL A 211 -19.42 15.45 -17.06
C VAL A 211 -19.47 16.90 -16.57
N SER A 212 -19.76 17.86 -17.44
CA SER A 212 -19.76 19.30 -17.12
C SER A 212 -20.68 19.68 -15.97
N LYS A 213 -21.77 18.94 -15.77
CA LYS A 213 -22.75 19.22 -14.70
C LYS A 213 -22.21 18.93 -13.29
N VAL A 214 -21.36 17.91 -13.15
CA VAL A 214 -20.92 17.41 -11.86
C VAL A 214 -19.41 17.51 -11.62
N VAL A 215 -18.63 17.82 -12.68
CA VAL A 215 -17.16 17.85 -12.56
C VAL A 215 -16.66 18.82 -11.49
N THR A 216 -17.28 19.98 -11.38
CA THR A 216 -16.86 21.01 -10.42
C THR A 216 -17.10 20.56 -8.96
N PRO A 217 -18.32 20.20 -8.53
CA PRO A 217 -18.54 19.74 -7.15
C PRO A 217 -17.76 18.46 -6.83
N ALA A 218 -17.68 17.49 -7.74
CA ALA A 218 -16.91 16.28 -7.56
C ALA A 218 -15.40 16.59 -7.35
N THR A 219 -14.83 17.50 -8.16
CA THR A 219 -13.43 17.91 -7.99
C THR A 219 -13.18 18.52 -6.61
N PHE A 220 -14.04 19.44 -6.18
CA PHE A 220 -13.89 20.08 -4.88
C PHE A 220 -14.05 19.08 -3.73
N GLY A 221 -14.92 18.09 -3.86
CA GLY A 221 -15.05 17.00 -2.88
C GLY A 221 -13.75 16.24 -2.69
N VAL A 222 -13.12 15.81 -3.78
CA VAL A 222 -11.84 15.09 -3.71
C VAL A 222 -10.71 15.99 -3.21
N ILE A 223 -10.62 17.25 -3.66
CA ILE A 223 -9.61 18.21 -3.19
C ILE A 223 -9.76 18.44 -1.68
N THR A 224 -10.99 18.56 -1.18
CA THR A 224 -11.25 18.70 0.27
C THR A 224 -10.77 17.47 1.04
N THR A 225 -11.01 16.28 0.49
CA THR A 225 -10.52 15.03 1.10
C THR A 225 -8.99 14.99 1.10
N ILE A 226 -8.34 15.35 0.00
CA ILE A 226 -6.86 15.46 -0.07
C ILE A 226 -6.36 16.45 0.99
N ALA A 227 -6.99 17.63 1.09
CA ALA A 227 -6.62 18.65 2.09
C ALA A 227 -6.76 18.14 3.53
N ALA A 228 -7.76 17.29 3.81
CA ALA A 228 -7.92 16.66 5.12
C ALA A 228 -6.83 15.63 5.45
N PHE A 229 -6.29 14.94 4.45
CA PHE A 229 -5.20 13.98 4.63
C PHE A 229 -3.80 14.62 4.66
N LEU A 230 -3.61 15.81 4.08
CA LEU A 230 -2.31 16.50 4.03
C LEU A 230 -1.65 16.70 5.42
N PRO A 231 -2.34 17.13 6.48
CA PRO A 231 -1.71 17.28 7.80
C PRO A 231 -1.14 15.97 8.36
N LEU A 232 -1.72 14.82 8.01
CA LEU A 232 -1.23 13.51 8.47
C LEU A 232 0.15 13.17 7.89
N THR A 233 0.52 13.72 6.74
CA THR A 233 1.87 13.53 6.16
C THR A 233 2.95 14.29 6.92
N GLN A 234 2.58 15.26 7.78
CA GLN A 234 3.50 16.13 8.51
C GLN A 234 3.64 15.73 10.00
N VAL A 235 2.97 14.68 10.44
CA VAL A 235 3.08 14.19 11.81
C VAL A 235 4.49 13.65 12.05
N SER A 236 5.12 14.06 13.16
CA SER A 236 6.48 13.63 13.51
C SER A 236 6.50 12.39 14.40
N GLY A 237 7.65 11.69 14.42
CA GLY A 237 7.88 10.54 15.28
C GLY A 237 7.38 9.21 14.70
N ARG A 238 7.40 8.15 15.52
CA ARG A 238 7.06 6.78 15.07
C ARG A 238 5.65 6.67 14.49
N MET A 239 4.69 7.35 15.08
CA MET A 239 3.31 7.39 14.58
C MET A 239 3.20 8.21 13.29
N GLY A 240 4.06 9.22 13.11
CA GLY A 240 4.14 10.00 11.88
C GLY A 240 4.45 9.16 10.66
N ASN A 241 5.38 8.20 10.77
CA ASN A 241 5.68 7.27 9.69
C ASN A 241 4.46 6.42 9.30
N VAL A 242 3.63 6.00 10.26
CA VAL A 242 2.42 5.22 10.00
C VAL A 242 1.37 6.09 9.31
N PHE A 243 1.04 7.25 9.89
CA PHE A 243 0.03 8.15 9.32
C PHE A 243 0.47 8.75 8.00
N GLY A 244 1.76 9.07 7.84
CA GLY A 244 2.33 9.58 6.60
C GLY A 244 2.20 8.59 5.45
N GLN A 245 2.51 7.32 5.66
CA GLN A 245 2.36 6.28 4.63
C GLN A 245 0.89 6.09 4.22
N ILE A 246 -0.04 6.03 5.19
CA ILE A 246 -1.47 5.93 4.92
C ILE A 246 -1.95 7.14 4.12
N ALA A 247 -1.65 8.35 4.60
CA ALA A 247 -2.09 9.59 3.98
C ALA A 247 -1.54 9.74 2.55
N THR A 248 -0.27 9.45 2.34
CA THR A 248 0.35 9.56 1.01
C THR A 248 -0.26 8.54 0.03
N ALA A 249 -0.48 7.31 0.47
CA ALA A 249 -1.16 6.29 -0.36
C ALA A 249 -2.58 6.74 -0.74
N VAL A 250 -3.36 7.28 0.22
CA VAL A 250 -4.71 7.81 -0.02
C VAL A 250 -4.68 8.98 -0.99
N ILE A 251 -3.79 9.96 -0.79
CA ILE A 251 -3.67 11.14 -1.65
C ILE A 251 -3.33 10.74 -3.08
N LEU A 252 -2.38 9.83 -3.28
CA LEU A 252 -2.03 9.34 -4.61
C LEU A 252 -3.22 8.65 -5.29
N CYS A 253 -3.93 7.78 -4.58
CA CYS A 253 -5.13 7.15 -5.13
C CYS A 253 -6.21 8.16 -5.52
N LEU A 254 -6.43 9.19 -4.72
CA LEU A 254 -7.41 10.24 -5.02
C LEU A 254 -7.01 11.07 -6.24
N ILE A 255 -5.71 11.35 -6.42
CA ILE A 255 -5.22 12.04 -7.63
C ILE A 255 -5.50 11.17 -8.87
N PHE A 256 -5.19 9.87 -8.81
CA PHE A 256 -5.45 8.98 -9.93
C PHE A 256 -6.94 8.71 -10.14
N SER A 257 -7.75 8.70 -9.08
CA SER A 257 -9.21 8.65 -9.19
C SER A 257 -9.78 9.86 -9.94
N LEU A 258 -9.25 11.07 -9.69
CA LEU A 258 -9.63 12.26 -10.44
C LEU A 258 -9.30 12.14 -11.94
N ILE A 259 -8.15 11.58 -12.27
CA ILE A 259 -7.74 11.34 -13.67
C ILE A 259 -8.65 10.29 -14.30
N GLU A 260 -8.90 9.21 -13.59
CA GLU A 260 -9.75 8.11 -14.05
C GLU A 260 -11.17 8.58 -14.30
N SER A 261 -11.81 9.19 -13.32
CA SER A 261 -13.23 9.57 -13.37
C SER A 261 -13.53 10.67 -14.39
N LYS A 262 -12.55 11.55 -14.70
CA LYS A 262 -12.75 12.67 -15.64
C LYS A 262 -12.26 12.43 -17.05
N LEU A 263 -11.26 11.57 -17.24
CA LEU A 263 -10.66 11.34 -18.53
C LEU A 263 -10.94 9.92 -19.04
N ILE A 264 -10.68 8.92 -18.22
CA ILE A 264 -10.75 7.51 -18.65
C ILE A 264 -12.21 7.03 -18.67
N LEU A 265 -12.93 7.19 -17.59
CA LEU A 265 -14.33 6.76 -17.49
C LEU A 265 -15.23 7.41 -18.56
N PRO A 266 -15.22 8.75 -18.78
CA PRO A 266 -16.05 9.36 -19.81
C PRO A 266 -15.72 8.90 -21.22
N SER A 267 -14.44 8.64 -21.55
CA SER A 267 -14.05 8.16 -22.88
C SER A 267 -14.61 6.76 -23.15
N HIS A 268 -14.65 5.89 -22.16
CA HIS A 268 -15.28 4.57 -22.28
C HIS A 268 -16.80 4.67 -22.33
N LEU A 269 -17.40 5.54 -21.54
CA LEU A 269 -18.83 5.75 -21.53
C LEU A 269 -19.35 6.45 -22.78
N ALA A 270 -18.52 7.26 -23.47
CA ALA A 270 -18.91 7.93 -24.71
C ALA A 270 -19.40 6.95 -25.78
N HIS A 271 -18.78 5.79 -25.89
CA HIS A 271 -19.09 4.77 -26.86
C HIS A 271 -20.17 3.76 -26.38
N LEU A 272 -20.71 3.93 -25.20
CA LEU A 272 -21.77 3.09 -24.66
C LEU A 272 -23.11 3.45 -25.33
N ASN A 273 -23.65 2.52 -26.13
CA ASN A 273 -25.01 2.62 -26.63
C ASN A 273 -26.01 2.26 -25.53
N VAL A 274 -26.76 3.24 -25.06
CA VAL A 274 -27.87 3.06 -24.12
C VAL A 274 -29.05 2.34 -24.81
N HIS A 275 -29.15 2.41 -26.12
CA HIS A 275 -30.24 1.92 -26.97
C HIS A 275 -30.49 0.42 -27.00
N LYS A 276 -29.63 -0.41 -26.49
CA LYS A 276 -29.90 -1.85 -26.45
C LYS A 276 -30.74 -2.18 -25.22
N LYS A 277 -32.08 -2.17 -25.41
CA LYS A 277 -32.99 -2.87 -24.50
C LYS A 277 -32.41 -4.27 -24.19
N PRO A 278 -32.22 -4.60 -22.93
CA PRO A 278 -31.60 -5.88 -22.61
C PRO A 278 -32.50 -7.02 -23.08
N ASN A 279 -32.02 -7.75 -24.08
CA ASN A 279 -32.79 -8.87 -24.63
C ASN A 279 -32.46 -10.22 -23.93
N ASN A 280 -31.54 -10.18 -22.99
CA ASN A 280 -31.13 -11.34 -22.21
C ASN A 280 -32.06 -11.58 -20.99
N PRO A 281 -32.46 -12.83 -20.69
CA PRO A 281 -33.33 -13.12 -19.55
C PRO A 281 -32.75 -12.65 -18.22
N LEU A 282 -31.42 -12.67 -18.04
CA LEU A 282 -30.70 -12.17 -16.85
C LEU A 282 -30.91 -10.65 -16.66
N THR A 283 -30.80 -9.86 -17.72
CA THR A 283 -30.96 -8.41 -17.64
C THR A 283 -32.43 -7.99 -17.42
N LYS A 284 -33.37 -8.79 -17.92
CA LYS A 284 -34.81 -8.60 -17.61
C LYS A 284 -35.14 -8.95 -16.16
N ALA A 285 -34.54 -10.00 -15.60
CA ALA A 285 -34.68 -10.36 -14.20
C ALA A 285 -34.08 -9.26 -13.29
N TRP A 286 -32.93 -8.73 -13.70
CA TRP A 286 -32.24 -7.65 -13.00
C TRP A 286 -33.04 -6.35 -12.97
N ALA A 287 -33.57 -5.93 -14.12
CA ALA A 287 -34.42 -4.74 -14.20
C ALA A 287 -35.72 -4.89 -13.34
N ARG A 288 -36.28 -6.10 -13.25
CA ARG A 288 -37.41 -6.40 -12.34
C ARG A 288 -36.99 -6.28 -10.88
N PHE A 289 -35.81 -6.77 -10.52
CA PHE A 289 -35.27 -6.66 -9.16
C PHE A 289 -35.05 -5.19 -8.78
N GLN A 290 -34.40 -4.40 -9.66
CA GLN A 290 -34.18 -2.95 -9.44
C GLN A 290 -35.51 -2.19 -9.26
N LYS A 291 -36.53 -2.46 -10.09
CA LYS A 291 -37.86 -1.90 -9.91
C LYS A 291 -38.51 -2.29 -8.56
N GLY A 292 -38.33 -3.53 -8.13
CA GLY A 292 -38.82 -4.00 -6.85
C GLY A 292 -38.16 -3.29 -5.67
N VAL A 293 -36.83 -3.06 -5.75
CA VAL A 293 -36.09 -2.30 -4.73
C VAL A 293 -36.54 -0.84 -4.72
N ALA A 294 -36.61 -0.20 -5.88
CA ALA A 294 -37.06 1.20 -6.00
C ALA A 294 -38.47 1.40 -5.44
N ASN A 295 -39.39 0.50 -5.75
CA ASN A 295 -40.77 0.59 -5.23
C ASN A 295 -40.83 0.41 -3.70
N ARG A 296 -40.01 -0.45 -3.11
CA ARG A 296 -39.91 -0.60 -1.66
C ARG A 296 -39.28 0.62 -0.98
N LEU A 297 -38.25 1.21 -1.60
CA LEU A 297 -37.64 2.44 -1.09
C LEU A 297 -38.62 3.62 -1.15
N ASN A 298 -39.34 3.78 -2.24
CA ASN A 298 -40.39 4.81 -2.34
C ASN A 298 -41.49 4.64 -1.29
N TRP A 299 -41.88 3.39 -0.95
CA TRP A 299 -42.86 3.13 0.10
C TRP A 299 -42.33 3.47 1.51
N LEU A 300 -40.99 3.40 1.74
CA LEU A 300 -40.38 3.77 3.02
C LEU A 300 -40.18 5.28 3.19
N ILE A 301 -40.24 6.05 2.11
CA ILE A 301 -40.05 7.52 2.10
C ILE A 301 -41.39 8.27 2.13
N THR A 302 -42.51 7.63 1.73
CA THR A 302 -43.86 8.13 1.86
C THR A 302 -44.52 7.64 3.14
#